data_bb0f6a6aa3534611cb63be3d6ea2db54
#
_entry.id   bb0f6a6aa3534611cb63be3d6ea2db54
#
_cell.length_a   1.000
_cell.length_b   1.000
_cell.length_c   1.000
_cell.angle_alpha   90.00
_cell.angle_beta   90.00
_cell.angle_gamma   90.00
#
_symmetry.space_group_name_H-M   'P 1'
#
loop_
_entity.id
_entity.type
_entity.pdbx_description
1 polymer ?
#
loop_
_entity_poly.entity_id
_entity_poly.type
_entity_poly.pdbx_seq_one_letter_code
_entity_poly.pdbx_strand_id
1 'polypeptide(L)'
;STKITTAIITFFLIITIVIVGRAMIGNHFKKKFSKRPPPGIIVKEVVYKNFSENIESFGTAVSKRTESFRIKKDNLTSELILKDYVKKGNLIVKLNDRDIIAPFDGVLGYRGITGDILDSGNSIIITLDDNSIIYSDLKIPETFAPFIKKGLPITAIFSGSKNKTYNGEVYAVSSRINAETRSLLTRVMI
;
A
#
# COMPACT_ATOMS: atom_id res chain seq x y z
N SER A 1 43.40 -51.13 78.86
CA SER A 1 42.67 -49.83 78.79
C SER A 1 43.07 -48.94 77.56
N THR A 2 44.34 -49.01 77.17
CA THR A 2 44.88 -48.18 76.05
C THR A 2 44.17 -48.39 74.66
N LYS A 3 43.71 -49.59 74.42
CA LYS A 3 42.98 -49.87 73.09
C LYS A 3 41.57 -49.22 73.04
N ILE A 4 40.94 -49.08 74.19
CA ILE A 4 39.61 -48.45 74.32
C ILE A 4 39.74 -46.93 74.18
N THR A 5 40.75 -46.35 74.82
CA THR A 5 41.01 -44.89 74.65
C THR A 5 41.42 -44.49 73.26
N THR A 6 42.20 -45.28 72.54
CA THR A 6 42.54 -45.04 71.14
C THR A 6 41.29 -45.15 70.25
N ALA A 7 40.42 -46.12 70.51
CA ALA A 7 39.18 -46.27 69.75
C ALA A 7 38.24 -45.08 69.88
N ILE A 8 38.13 -44.57 71.14
CA ILE A 8 37.29 -43.37 71.46
C ILE A 8 37.87 -42.11 70.74
N ILE A 9 39.19 -41.93 70.81
CA ILE A 9 39.84 -40.78 70.14
C ILE A 9 39.69 -40.84 68.64
N THR A 10 39.86 -41.99 68.02
CA THR A 10 39.63 -42.14 66.52
C THR A 10 38.19 -41.92 66.18
N PHE A 11 37.25 -42.36 66.94
CA PHE A 11 35.83 -42.11 66.73
C PHE A 11 35.50 -40.61 66.77
N PHE A 12 35.95 -39.89 67.79
CA PHE A 12 35.73 -38.43 67.80
C PHE A 12 36.45 -37.67 66.72
N LEU A 13 37.63 -38.13 66.31
CA LEU A 13 38.39 -37.52 65.21
C LEU A 13 37.64 -37.68 63.88
N ILE A 14 37.03 -38.83 63.60
CA ILE A 14 36.24 -39.09 62.46
C ILE A 14 34.96 -38.17 62.42
N ILE A 15 34.27 -38.07 63.58
CA ILE A 15 33.12 -37.19 63.70
C ILE A 15 33.50 -35.74 63.47
N THR A 16 34.62 -35.28 63.96
CA THR A 16 35.08 -33.89 63.71
C THR A 16 35.38 -33.65 62.25
N ILE A 17 36.05 -34.58 61.59
CA ILE A 17 36.32 -34.47 60.13
C ILE A 17 35.03 -34.40 59.33
N VAL A 18 34.00 -35.19 59.68
CA VAL A 18 32.73 -35.20 59.00
C VAL A 18 31.98 -33.85 59.19
N ILE A 19 31.98 -33.33 60.42
CA ILE A 19 31.33 -32.04 60.73
C ILE A 19 32.02 -30.88 60.00
N VAL A 20 33.35 -30.84 60.05
CA VAL A 20 34.13 -29.79 59.36
C VAL A 20 33.95 -29.89 57.86
N GLY A 21 34.01 -31.11 57.24
CA GLY A 21 33.77 -31.33 55.83
C GLY A 21 32.39 -30.87 55.39
N ARG A 22 31.37 -31.21 56.16
CA ARG A 22 29.98 -30.79 55.87
C ARG A 22 29.81 -29.27 55.99
N ALA A 23 30.46 -28.61 56.94
CA ALA A 23 30.44 -27.17 57.10
C ALA A 23 31.15 -26.46 55.92
N MET A 24 32.30 -26.98 55.47
CA MET A 24 33.04 -26.43 54.33
C MET A 24 32.23 -26.56 53.02
N ILE A 25 31.65 -27.71 52.76
CA ILE A 25 30.82 -27.98 51.60
C ILE A 25 29.59 -27.04 51.61
N GLY A 26 28.91 -26.97 52.77
CA GLY A 26 27.74 -26.09 52.90
C GLY A 26 28.04 -24.61 52.65
N ASN A 27 29.18 -24.12 53.13
CA ASN A 27 29.61 -22.74 52.92
C ASN A 27 30.04 -22.50 51.44
N HIS A 28 30.66 -23.48 50.79
CA HIS A 28 31.03 -23.38 49.41
C HIS A 28 29.78 -23.29 48.51
N PHE A 29 28.80 -24.12 48.73
CA PHE A 29 27.53 -24.08 47.98
C PHE A 29 26.73 -22.80 48.27
N LYS A 30 26.66 -22.32 49.48
CA LYS A 30 26.03 -21.03 49.82
C LYS A 30 26.67 -19.88 49.06
N LYS A 31 28.00 -19.80 48.98
CA LYS A 31 28.70 -18.74 48.24
C LYS A 31 28.44 -18.81 46.72
N LYS A 32 28.37 -20.02 46.18
CA LYS A 32 28.24 -20.22 44.73
C LYS A 32 26.82 -20.03 44.21
N PHE A 33 25.78 -20.34 45.01
CA PHE A 33 24.39 -20.34 44.56
C PHE A 33 23.51 -19.29 45.27
N SER A 34 24.06 -18.50 46.20
CA SER A 34 23.24 -17.47 46.88
C SER A 34 23.07 -16.18 46.05
N LYS A 35 23.89 -15.95 45.04
CA LYS A 35 23.75 -14.80 44.14
C LYS A 35 23.00 -15.24 42.89
N ARG A 36 21.68 -15.16 42.92
CA ARG A 36 20.91 -15.22 41.67
C ARG A 36 21.33 -14.01 40.84
N PRO A 37 21.71 -14.19 39.58
CA PRO A 37 21.92 -13.03 38.72
C PRO A 37 20.63 -12.19 38.73
N PRO A 38 20.74 -10.87 38.73
CA PRO A 38 19.56 -10.01 38.65
C PRO A 38 18.76 -10.41 37.37
N PRO A 39 17.43 -10.42 37.45
CA PRO A 39 16.63 -10.71 36.28
C PRO A 39 17.04 -9.75 35.15
N GLY A 40 17.35 -10.30 33.97
CA GLY A 40 17.67 -9.49 32.80
C GLY A 40 16.45 -8.68 32.41
N ILE A 41 16.57 -7.38 32.47
CA ILE A 41 15.54 -6.46 31.99
C ILE A 41 15.92 -6.08 30.56
N ILE A 42 15.06 -6.41 29.61
CA ILE A 42 15.19 -5.92 28.26
C ILE A 42 14.69 -4.48 28.26
N VAL A 43 15.59 -3.53 28.19
CA VAL A 43 15.26 -2.12 28.01
C VAL A 43 15.36 -1.77 26.54
N LYS A 44 14.36 -1.06 26.03
CA LYS A 44 14.37 -0.49 24.70
C LYS A 44 14.36 1.02 24.86
N GLU A 45 15.26 1.67 24.17
CA GLU A 45 15.30 3.13 24.18
C GLU A 45 14.01 3.67 23.57
N VAL A 46 13.38 4.60 24.25
CA VAL A 46 12.19 5.30 23.76
C VAL A 46 12.66 6.39 22.80
N VAL A 47 12.42 6.17 21.54
CA VAL A 47 12.71 7.17 20.50
C VAL A 47 11.41 7.88 20.14
N TYR A 48 11.45 9.21 20.11
CA TYR A 48 10.34 10.00 19.56
C TYR A 48 10.19 9.70 18.07
N LYS A 49 9.09 9.10 17.70
CA LYS A 49 8.74 8.83 16.31
C LYS A 49 7.43 9.54 15.99
N ASN A 50 7.46 10.38 14.99
CA ASN A 50 6.24 10.96 14.47
C ASN A 50 5.45 9.84 13.76
N PHE A 51 4.27 9.54 14.26
CA PHE A 51 3.33 8.65 13.61
C PHE A 51 2.40 9.52 12.77
N SER A 52 2.44 9.30 11.46
CA SER A 52 1.41 9.79 10.56
C SER A 52 0.42 8.67 10.31
N GLU A 53 -0.85 8.96 10.44
CA GLU A 53 -1.91 8.04 10.05
C GLU A 53 -1.99 8.06 8.52
N ASN A 54 -1.77 6.91 7.89
CA ASN A 54 -1.89 6.75 6.45
C ASN A 54 -3.21 6.04 6.15
N ILE A 55 -3.96 6.59 5.21
CA ILE A 55 -5.21 6.00 4.72
C ILE A 55 -4.92 5.40 3.36
N GLU A 56 -5.21 4.11 3.21
CA GLU A 56 -5.14 3.43 1.93
C GLU A 56 -6.55 3.37 1.31
N SER A 57 -6.65 3.67 0.04
CA SER A 57 -7.88 3.60 -0.73
C SER A 57 -7.61 3.16 -2.15
N PHE A 58 -8.62 2.62 -2.80
CA PHE A 58 -8.53 2.12 -4.17
C PHE A 58 -9.45 2.94 -5.08
N GLY A 59 -9.00 3.15 -6.30
CA GLY A 59 -9.75 3.85 -7.32
C GLY A 59 -9.36 3.41 -8.72
N THR A 60 -10.12 3.85 -9.69
CA THR A 60 -9.83 3.62 -11.10
C THR A 60 -9.21 4.87 -11.70
N ALA A 61 -8.08 4.68 -12.40
CA ALA A 61 -7.44 5.76 -13.13
C ALA A 61 -8.28 6.15 -14.35
N VAL A 62 -8.54 7.44 -14.49
CA VAL A 62 -9.26 8.00 -15.63
C VAL A 62 -8.46 9.16 -16.22
N SER A 63 -8.52 9.30 -17.54
CA SER A 63 -7.86 10.38 -18.26
C SER A 63 -8.46 11.75 -17.88
N LYS A 64 -7.66 12.78 -17.97
CA LYS A 64 -8.11 14.17 -17.75
C LYS A 64 -9.30 14.52 -18.65
N ARG A 65 -9.28 14.06 -19.87
CA ARG A 65 -10.30 14.29 -20.87
C ARG A 65 -10.35 13.12 -21.85
N THR A 66 -11.55 12.70 -22.18
CA THR A 66 -11.82 11.69 -23.22
C THR A 66 -12.83 12.25 -24.21
N GLU A 67 -12.53 12.13 -25.49
CA GLU A 67 -13.46 12.40 -26.58
C GLU A 67 -13.71 11.10 -27.34
N SER A 68 -14.98 10.84 -27.67
CA SER A 68 -15.36 9.61 -28.37
C SER A 68 -15.99 9.94 -29.70
N PHE A 69 -15.45 9.37 -30.75
CA PHE A 69 -15.93 9.54 -32.12
C PHE A 69 -16.59 8.24 -32.57
N ARG A 70 -17.89 8.31 -32.84
CA ARG A 70 -18.62 7.18 -33.45
C ARG A 70 -18.60 7.33 -34.95
N ILE A 71 -18.14 6.30 -35.62
CA ILE A 71 -17.95 6.27 -37.10
C ILE A 71 -18.67 5.06 -37.66
N LYS A 72 -19.44 5.25 -38.73
CA LYS A 72 -19.99 4.13 -39.52
C LYS A 72 -18.89 3.58 -40.44
N LYS A 73 -18.72 2.26 -40.47
CA LYS A 73 -17.71 1.60 -41.30
C LYS A 73 -17.85 1.95 -42.77
N ASP A 74 -19.08 2.10 -43.26
CA ASP A 74 -19.39 2.44 -44.64
C ASP A 74 -18.94 3.85 -45.04
N ASN A 75 -18.71 4.72 -44.09
CA ASN A 75 -18.24 6.09 -44.31
C ASN A 75 -16.71 6.21 -44.33
N LEU A 76 -15.98 5.13 -44.02
CA LEU A 76 -14.51 5.16 -44.08
C LEU A 76 -14.01 5.24 -45.52
N THR A 77 -13.21 6.26 -45.83
CA THR A 77 -12.58 6.41 -47.15
C THR A 77 -11.29 5.59 -47.25
N SER A 78 -10.68 5.26 -46.11
CA SER A 78 -9.41 4.52 -46.07
C SER A 78 -9.40 3.57 -44.87
N GLU A 79 -8.48 2.61 -44.90
CA GLU A 79 -8.24 1.76 -43.74
C GLU A 79 -7.88 2.59 -42.50
N LEU A 80 -8.48 2.22 -41.37
CA LEU A 80 -8.27 2.91 -40.11
C LEU A 80 -6.88 2.58 -39.52
N ILE A 81 -5.96 3.52 -39.63
CA ILE A 81 -4.64 3.42 -38.99
C ILE A 81 -4.65 4.25 -37.72
N LEU A 82 -4.72 3.59 -36.61
CA LEU A 82 -4.62 4.25 -35.30
C LEU A 82 -3.15 4.51 -34.93
N LYS A 83 -2.84 5.78 -34.70
CA LYS A 83 -1.55 6.19 -34.15
C LYS A 83 -1.65 6.16 -32.62
N ASP A 84 -0.60 5.75 -31.94
CA ASP A 84 -0.58 5.72 -30.48
C ASP A 84 -0.77 7.11 -29.87
N TYR A 85 -0.25 8.14 -30.54
CA TYR A 85 -0.34 9.53 -30.10
C TYR A 85 -0.62 10.47 -31.26
N VAL A 86 -1.52 11.41 -31.04
CA VAL A 86 -1.85 12.47 -32.03
C VAL A 86 -1.79 13.84 -31.36
N LYS A 87 -1.38 14.84 -32.11
CA LYS A 87 -1.40 16.25 -31.73
C LYS A 87 -2.71 16.90 -32.15
N LYS A 88 -3.11 17.91 -31.41
CA LYS A 88 -4.23 18.79 -31.76
C LYS A 88 -4.12 19.26 -33.19
N GLY A 89 -5.22 19.19 -33.93
CA GLY A 89 -5.29 19.57 -35.34
C GLY A 89 -4.86 18.47 -36.33
N ASN A 90 -4.31 17.34 -35.85
CA ASN A 90 -3.97 16.23 -36.74
C ASN A 90 -5.23 15.47 -37.17
N LEU A 91 -5.22 14.99 -38.41
CA LEU A 91 -6.25 14.11 -38.94
C LEU A 91 -6.20 12.76 -38.21
N ILE A 92 -7.33 12.36 -37.62
CA ILE A 92 -7.53 11.04 -37.01
C ILE A 92 -8.03 10.06 -38.05
N VAL A 93 -9.11 10.43 -38.75
CA VAL A 93 -9.71 9.59 -39.77
C VAL A 93 -10.40 10.44 -40.86
N LYS A 94 -10.33 9.97 -42.07
CA LYS A 94 -11.00 10.59 -43.21
C LYS A 94 -12.27 9.82 -43.55
N LEU A 95 -13.40 10.51 -43.56
CA LEU A 95 -14.70 9.97 -43.91
C LEU A 95 -15.17 10.52 -45.24
N ASN A 96 -16.19 9.89 -45.84
CA ASN A 96 -16.78 10.33 -47.10
C ASN A 96 -17.44 11.70 -47.01
N ASP A 97 -17.99 12.03 -45.83
CA ASP A 97 -18.76 13.24 -45.54
C ASP A 97 -17.98 14.30 -44.78
N ARG A 98 -16.96 13.92 -44.04
CA ARG A 98 -16.17 14.83 -43.19
C ARG A 98 -14.84 14.21 -42.76
N ASP A 99 -13.92 15.07 -42.34
CA ASP A 99 -12.69 14.69 -41.68
C ASP A 99 -12.84 14.80 -40.15
N ILE A 100 -12.34 13.80 -39.39
CA ILE A 100 -12.24 13.85 -37.96
C ILE A 100 -10.83 14.28 -37.57
N ILE A 101 -10.75 15.45 -36.90
CA ILE A 101 -9.52 16.09 -36.47
C ILE A 101 -9.41 16.04 -34.98
N ALA A 102 -8.20 15.84 -34.46
CA ALA A 102 -7.94 15.79 -33.01
C ALA A 102 -8.19 17.16 -32.34
N PRO A 103 -9.14 17.29 -31.41
CA PRO A 103 -9.43 18.54 -30.73
C PRO A 103 -8.38 18.93 -29.68
N PHE A 104 -7.56 17.97 -29.23
CA PHE A 104 -6.47 18.12 -28.29
C PHE A 104 -5.40 17.03 -28.48
N ASP A 105 -4.27 17.19 -27.83
CA ASP A 105 -3.19 16.21 -27.82
C ASP A 105 -3.57 14.99 -26.99
N GLY A 106 -3.37 13.78 -27.50
CA GLY A 106 -3.75 12.59 -26.74
C GLY A 106 -3.38 11.26 -27.37
N VAL A 107 -3.77 10.19 -26.72
CA VAL A 107 -3.60 8.81 -27.15
C VAL A 107 -4.90 8.32 -27.77
N LEU A 108 -4.81 7.68 -28.94
CA LEU A 108 -5.97 7.09 -29.60
C LEU A 108 -6.20 5.67 -29.08
N GLY A 109 -7.45 5.42 -28.66
CA GLY A 109 -7.97 4.10 -28.33
C GLY A 109 -9.00 3.64 -29.35
N TYR A 110 -9.12 2.33 -29.52
CA TYR A 110 -10.12 1.70 -30.37
C TYR A 110 -11.06 0.85 -29.56
N ARG A 111 -12.35 1.03 -29.77
CA ARG A 111 -13.40 0.19 -29.21
C ARG A 111 -14.38 -0.23 -30.30
N GLY A 112 -14.30 -1.50 -30.69
CA GLY A 112 -15.34 -2.11 -31.53
C GLY A 112 -16.63 -2.27 -30.73
N ILE A 113 -17.77 -1.83 -31.26
CA ILE A 113 -19.08 -2.13 -30.71
C ILE A 113 -19.67 -3.27 -31.51
N THR A 114 -19.89 -4.39 -30.83
CA THR A 114 -20.71 -5.48 -31.32
C THR A 114 -22.03 -5.45 -30.55
N GLY A 115 -23.16 -5.33 -31.26
CA GLY A 115 -24.47 -5.58 -30.68
C GLY A 115 -25.14 -4.43 -29.93
N ASP A 116 -24.87 -3.19 -30.29
CA ASP A 116 -25.69 -2.07 -29.82
C ASP A 116 -27.07 -2.10 -30.52
N ILE A 117 -28.15 -2.03 -29.76
CA ILE A 117 -29.55 -2.15 -30.22
C ILE A 117 -29.92 -1.09 -31.28
N LEU A 118 -29.16 0.00 -31.36
CA LEU A 118 -29.39 1.11 -32.25
C LEU A 118 -28.55 1.11 -33.54
N ASP A 119 -27.58 0.22 -33.65
CA ASP A 119 -26.70 0.22 -34.82
C ASP A 119 -26.27 -1.23 -35.11
N SER A 120 -26.65 -1.75 -36.22
CA SER A 120 -26.47 -3.13 -36.70
C SER A 120 -25.03 -3.63 -36.83
N GLY A 121 -24.18 -3.37 -35.82
CA GLY A 121 -22.80 -3.85 -35.76
C GLY A 121 -21.82 -3.16 -36.75
N ASN A 122 -22.23 -2.10 -37.40
CA ASN A 122 -21.46 -1.39 -38.43
C ASN A 122 -20.77 -0.12 -37.93
N SER A 123 -20.73 0.08 -36.59
CA SER A 123 -20.10 1.26 -36.00
C SER A 123 -18.77 0.96 -35.34
N ILE A 124 -17.87 1.89 -35.39
CA ILE A 124 -16.58 1.90 -34.71
C ILE A 124 -16.57 3.08 -33.76
N ILE A 125 -16.12 2.88 -32.53
CA ILE A 125 -15.78 3.97 -31.63
C ILE A 125 -14.27 4.10 -31.53
N ILE A 126 -13.80 5.33 -31.78
CA ILE A 126 -12.44 5.75 -31.53
C ILE A 126 -12.49 6.69 -30.32
N THR A 127 -11.63 6.50 -29.34
CA THR A 127 -11.45 7.41 -28.21
C THR A 127 -10.15 8.18 -28.37
N LEU A 128 -10.17 9.45 -27.99
CA LEU A 128 -8.98 10.26 -27.82
C LEU A 128 -8.88 10.63 -26.36
N ASP A 129 -7.81 10.18 -25.70
CA ASP A 129 -7.61 10.31 -24.26
C ASP A 129 -6.41 11.23 -23.97
N ASP A 130 -6.66 12.33 -23.25
CA ASP A 130 -5.63 13.20 -22.69
C ASP A 130 -5.13 12.62 -21.35
N ASN A 131 -4.01 11.93 -21.42
CA ASN A 131 -3.37 11.31 -20.26
C ASN A 131 -2.26 12.20 -19.66
N SER A 132 -2.26 13.50 -19.93
CA SER A 132 -1.30 14.44 -19.32
C SER A 132 -1.45 14.55 -17.82
N ILE A 133 -2.64 14.27 -17.30
CA ILE A 133 -3.01 14.19 -15.90
C ILE A 133 -3.95 12.99 -15.77
N ILE A 134 -3.73 12.20 -14.74
CA ILE A 134 -4.60 11.09 -14.38
C ILE A 134 -5.41 11.47 -13.15
N TYR A 135 -6.72 11.32 -13.23
CA TYR A 135 -7.60 11.42 -12.07
C TYR A 135 -7.95 10.04 -11.55
N SER A 136 -8.26 9.98 -10.27
CA SER A 136 -8.89 8.81 -9.67
C SER A 136 -9.93 9.23 -8.64
N ASP A 137 -11.10 8.59 -8.68
CA ASP A 137 -12.16 8.80 -7.71
C ASP A 137 -12.06 7.74 -6.62
N LEU A 138 -11.85 8.21 -5.39
CA LEU A 138 -11.67 7.39 -4.21
C LEU A 138 -12.91 7.50 -3.31
N LYS A 139 -13.28 6.40 -2.70
CA LYS A 139 -14.32 6.35 -1.66
C LYS A 139 -13.64 6.27 -0.30
N ILE A 140 -13.59 7.39 0.40
CA ILE A 140 -12.96 7.49 1.72
C ILE A 140 -14.02 7.29 2.80
N PRO A 141 -13.81 6.42 3.80
CA PRO A 141 -14.76 6.24 4.90
C PRO A 141 -15.06 7.55 5.62
N GLU A 142 -16.32 7.73 6.06
CA GLU A 142 -16.79 8.98 6.69
C GLU A 142 -15.99 9.39 7.93
N THR A 143 -15.39 8.42 8.63
CA THR A 143 -14.57 8.67 9.81
C THR A 143 -13.34 9.54 9.50
N PHE A 144 -12.84 9.48 8.27
CA PHE A 144 -11.69 10.26 7.82
C PHE A 144 -12.08 11.57 7.11
N ALA A 145 -13.38 11.79 6.87
CA ALA A 145 -13.85 12.97 6.15
C ALA A 145 -13.34 14.32 6.71
N PRO A 146 -13.23 14.53 8.03
CA PRO A 146 -12.72 15.79 8.58
C PRO A 146 -11.26 16.09 8.22
N PHE A 147 -10.50 15.07 7.88
CA PHE A 147 -9.05 15.18 7.59
C PHE A 147 -8.76 15.34 6.10
N ILE A 148 -9.73 15.04 5.22
CA ILE A 148 -9.55 15.10 3.77
C ILE A 148 -9.83 16.52 3.28
N LYS A 149 -8.80 17.14 2.69
CA LYS A 149 -8.87 18.50 2.14
C LYS A 149 -8.19 18.56 0.78
N LYS A 150 -8.65 19.48 -0.06
CA LYS A 150 -7.97 19.80 -1.33
C LYS A 150 -6.51 20.17 -1.07
N GLY A 151 -5.60 19.66 -1.92
CA GLY A 151 -4.16 19.85 -1.80
C GLY A 151 -3.46 18.86 -0.84
N LEU A 152 -4.20 17.93 -0.20
CA LEU A 152 -3.56 16.90 0.61
C LEU A 152 -2.69 16.01 -0.29
N PRO A 153 -1.39 15.83 0.02
CA PRO A 153 -0.52 15.00 -0.79
C PRO A 153 -0.94 13.52 -0.73
N ILE A 154 -0.86 12.84 -1.85
CA ILE A 154 -1.09 11.41 -1.96
C ILE A 154 0.07 10.72 -2.69
N THR A 155 0.21 9.45 -2.44
CA THR A 155 1.10 8.56 -3.19
C THR A 155 0.26 7.48 -3.85
N ALA A 156 0.37 7.34 -5.16
CA ALA A 156 -0.35 6.36 -5.95
C ALA A 156 0.58 5.26 -6.46
N ILE A 157 0.07 4.04 -6.50
CA ILE A 157 0.72 2.87 -7.09
C ILE A 157 -0.27 2.24 -8.06
N PHE A 158 0.12 2.13 -9.33
CA PHE A 158 -0.71 1.48 -10.34
C PHE A 158 -0.44 -0.02 -10.38
N SER A 159 -1.48 -0.83 -10.49
CA SER A 159 -1.39 -2.29 -10.53
C SER A 159 -0.49 -2.83 -11.64
N GLY A 160 -0.43 -2.14 -12.78
CA GLY A 160 0.45 -2.46 -13.90
C GLY A 160 1.92 -2.06 -13.70
N SER A 161 2.23 -1.28 -12.67
CA SER A 161 3.58 -0.75 -12.41
C SER A 161 3.87 -0.72 -10.92
N LYS A 162 3.82 -1.88 -10.27
CA LYS A 162 3.95 -2.04 -8.80
C LYS A 162 5.22 -1.45 -8.18
N ASN A 163 6.27 -1.30 -8.97
CA ASN A 163 7.57 -0.79 -8.50
C ASN A 163 7.72 0.73 -8.67
N LYS A 164 6.69 1.41 -9.19
CA LYS A 164 6.72 2.87 -9.37
C LYS A 164 5.65 3.51 -8.50
N THR A 165 6.07 4.52 -7.77
CA THR A 165 5.20 5.40 -7.00
C THR A 165 5.06 6.73 -7.72
N TYR A 166 3.86 7.26 -7.70
CA TYR A 166 3.52 8.55 -8.30
C TYR A 166 2.99 9.46 -7.21
N ASN A 167 3.48 10.68 -7.18
CA ASN A 167 2.99 11.69 -6.25
C ASN A 167 1.85 12.46 -6.90
N GLY A 168 0.85 12.75 -6.12
CA GLY A 168 -0.30 13.53 -6.52
C GLY A 168 -0.90 14.26 -5.35
N GLU A 169 -2.06 14.82 -5.56
CA GLU A 169 -2.79 15.54 -4.53
C GLU A 169 -4.30 15.35 -4.63
N VAL A 170 -4.99 15.63 -3.55
CA VAL A 170 -6.45 15.72 -3.55
C VAL A 170 -6.88 16.93 -4.35
N TYR A 171 -7.51 16.68 -5.51
CA TYR A 171 -8.01 17.72 -6.42
C TYR A 171 -9.35 18.30 -6.00
N ALA A 172 -10.28 17.42 -5.62
CA ALA A 172 -11.62 17.80 -5.20
C ALA A 172 -12.18 16.82 -4.19
N VAL A 173 -13.00 17.35 -3.29
CA VAL A 173 -13.70 16.59 -2.25
C VAL A 173 -15.20 16.88 -2.38
N SER A 174 -16.02 15.84 -2.34
CA SER A 174 -17.47 15.98 -2.35
C SER A 174 -17.95 16.78 -1.13
N SER A 175 -18.97 17.62 -1.31
CA SER A 175 -19.61 18.32 -0.21
C SER A 175 -20.54 17.44 0.63
N ARG A 176 -20.81 16.21 0.21
CA ARG A 176 -21.75 15.30 0.85
C ARG A 176 -21.14 13.93 1.02
N ILE A 177 -21.44 13.31 2.15
CA ILE A 177 -21.18 11.90 2.40
C ILE A 177 -22.31 11.08 1.75
N ASN A 178 -21.96 10.05 1.04
CA ASN A 178 -22.94 9.10 0.53
C ASN A 178 -23.48 8.27 1.69
N ALA A 179 -24.79 8.39 1.98
CA ALA A 179 -25.41 7.72 3.13
C ALA A 179 -25.47 6.20 2.99
N GLU A 180 -25.57 5.68 1.76
CA GLU A 180 -25.64 4.25 1.48
C GLU A 180 -24.28 3.58 1.70
N THR A 181 -23.22 4.18 1.20
CA THR A 181 -21.85 3.64 1.27
C THR A 181 -21.04 4.18 2.45
N ARG A 182 -21.59 5.14 3.20
CA ARG A 182 -20.90 5.86 4.29
C ARG A 182 -19.51 6.32 3.92
N SER A 183 -19.40 6.88 2.71
CA SER A 183 -18.12 7.30 2.17
C SER A 183 -18.18 8.71 1.57
N LEU A 184 -17.06 9.38 1.64
CA LEU A 184 -16.78 10.67 1.01
C LEU A 184 -16.13 10.42 -0.34
N LEU A 185 -16.75 10.89 -1.42
CA LEU A 185 -16.13 10.82 -2.74
C LEU A 185 -15.03 11.88 -2.83
N THR A 186 -13.83 11.42 -3.14
CA THR A 186 -12.64 12.27 -3.21
C THR A 186 -11.93 12.03 -4.53
N ARG A 187 -11.77 13.06 -5.33
CA ARG A 187 -10.99 12.99 -6.58
C ARG A 187 -9.57 13.40 -6.31
N VAL A 188 -8.63 12.55 -6.71
CA VAL A 188 -7.20 12.84 -6.68
C VAL A 188 -6.67 13.07 -8.09
N MET A 189 -5.58 13.81 -8.18
CA MET A 189 -4.85 14.14 -9.39
C MET A 189 -3.42 13.63 -9.26
N ILE A 190 -2.95 12.93 -10.28
CA ILE A 190 -1.65 12.26 -10.32
C ILE A 190 -0.89 12.71 -11.56
#